data_fc4cc39b3727d8ce24737ab8ce0bc7b6
#
_entry.id   fc4cc39b3727d8ce24737ab8ce0bc7b6
#
_cell.length_a   1.000
_cell.length_b   1.000
_cell.length_c   1.000
_cell.angle_alpha   90.00
_cell.angle_beta   90.00
_cell.angle_gamma   90.00
#
_symmetry.space_group_name_H-M   'P 1'
#
loop_
_entity.id
_entity.type
_entity.pdbx_description
1 polymer ?
#
loop_
_entity_poly.entity_id
_entity_poly.type
_entity_poly.pdbx_seq_one_letter_code
_entity_poly.pdbx_strand_id
1 'polypeptide(L)'
;ALLGGVGLMLCTGLPLLYIGIGGVLCTLLYPMLKFNALGDADIFCAYALLPMLGTSFVATGAFHYEVLWNAIPVGLITVGILHANNTRDMQHDKRANIKTFAMLMGNKASAYAYCFELGTSLSTPRTD
;
A
#
# COMPACT_ATOMS: atom_id res chain seq x y z
N ALA A 1 15.10 -1.13 -11.18
CA ALA A 1 13.94 -0.25 -10.93
C ALA A 1 14.24 1.21 -11.32
N LEU A 2 15.30 1.86 -10.81
CA LEU A 2 15.62 3.27 -11.08
C LEU A 2 15.80 3.58 -12.56
N LEU A 3 16.58 2.77 -13.31
CA LEU A 3 16.79 2.97 -14.74
C LEU A 3 15.48 2.88 -15.53
N GLY A 4 14.60 1.92 -15.19
CA GLY A 4 13.28 1.81 -15.81
C GLY A 4 12.39 3.03 -15.50
N GLY A 5 12.42 3.51 -14.24
CA GLY A 5 11.69 4.71 -13.83
C GLY A 5 12.16 5.97 -14.57
N VAL A 6 13.47 6.16 -14.72
CA VAL A 6 14.04 7.28 -15.49
C VAL A 6 13.66 7.17 -16.97
N GLY A 7 13.74 5.96 -17.57
CA GLY A 7 13.33 5.75 -18.95
C GLY A 7 11.85 6.08 -19.19
N LEU A 8 10.96 5.64 -18.30
CA LEU A 8 9.53 5.99 -18.38
C LEU A 8 9.29 7.49 -18.19
N MET A 9 10.01 8.14 -17.27
CA MET A 9 9.90 9.59 -17.06
C MET A 9 10.27 10.38 -18.30
N LEU A 10 11.33 9.96 -19.01
CA LEU A 10 11.76 10.61 -20.26
C LEU A 10 10.70 10.46 -21.37
N CYS A 11 9.94 9.37 -21.36
CA CYS A 11 8.89 9.12 -22.35
C CYS A 11 7.53 9.78 -21.99
N THR A 12 7.20 9.88 -20.71
CA THR A 12 5.86 10.30 -20.24
C THR A 12 5.83 11.67 -19.57
N GLY A 13 6.99 12.22 -19.18
CA GLY A 13 7.14 13.57 -18.66
C GLY A 13 7.23 13.66 -17.13
N LEU A 14 7.38 14.91 -16.66
CA LEU A 14 7.63 15.26 -15.26
C LEU A 14 6.60 14.78 -14.23
N PRO A 15 5.28 14.67 -14.53
CA PRO A 15 4.33 14.23 -13.51
C PRO A 15 4.63 12.83 -12.94
N LEU A 16 5.22 11.94 -13.74
CA LEU A 16 5.63 10.61 -13.28
C LEU A 16 6.74 10.70 -12.21
N LEU A 17 7.58 11.73 -12.28
CA LEU A 17 8.62 11.97 -11.28
C LEU A 17 8.03 12.19 -9.88
N TYR A 18 6.92 12.95 -9.77
CA TYR A 18 6.27 13.19 -8.47
C TYR A 18 5.73 11.89 -7.86
N ILE A 19 5.16 11.01 -8.68
CA ILE A 19 4.70 9.68 -8.22
C ILE A 19 5.90 8.85 -7.78
N GLY A 20 7.00 8.87 -8.53
CA GLY A 20 8.23 8.17 -8.18
C GLY A 20 8.85 8.67 -6.87
N ILE A 21 8.91 9.99 -6.66
CA ILE A 21 9.35 10.59 -5.40
C ILE A 21 8.43 10.15 -4.25
N GLY A 22 7.12 10.16 -4.45
CA GLY A 22 6.16 9.65 -3.47
C GLY A 22 6.45 8.20 -3.06
N GLY A 23 6.73 7.31 -4.02
CA GLY A 23 7.11 5.92 -3.75
C GLY A 23 8.42 5.79 -2.98
N VAL A 24 9.43 6.60 -3.32
CA VAL A 24 10.71 6.65 -2.57
C VAL A 24 10.49 7.13 -1.15
N LEU A 25 9.67 8.17 -0.95
CA LEU A 25 9.34 8.69 0.38
C LEU A 25 8.62 7.64 1.23
N CYS A 26 7.61 6.94 0.68
CA CYS A 26 6.96 5.82 1.37
C CYS A 26 8.01 4.78 1.81
N THR A 27 8.90 4.38 0.92
CA THR A 27 9.94 3.39 1.22
C THR A 27 10.88 3.85 2.35
N LEU A 28 11.28 5.13 2.36
CA LEU A 28 12.17 5.69 3.37
C LEU A 28 11.46 5.90 4.72
N LEU A 29 10.18 6.26 4.70
CA LEU A 29 9.38 6.50 5.89
C LEU A 29 8.81 5.21 6.50
N TYR A 30 8.73 4.13 5.72
CA TYR A 30 8.16 2.86 6.15
C TYR A 30 8.66 2.36 7.50
N PRO A 31 9.98 2.35 7.81
CA PRO A 31 10.46 1.90 9.12
C PRO A 31 9.87 2.74 10.25
N MET A 32 9.84 4.07 10.11
CA MET A 32 9.29 4.97 11.11
C MET A 32 7.78 4.79 11.27
N LEU A 33 7.06 4.63 10.17
CA LEU A 33 5.60 4.43 10.16
C LEU A 33 5.23 3.06 10.74
N LYS A 34 6.01 2.02 10.45
CA LYS A 34 5.84 0.69 11.06
C LYS A 34 5.99 0.75 12.58
N PHE A 35 6.96 1.49 13.11
CA PHE A 35 7.13 1.68 14.56
C PHE A 35 5.96 2.39 15.24
N ASN A 36 5.20 3.17 14.50
CA ASN A 36 4.05 3.93 14.98
C ASN A 36 2.68 3.33 14.57
N ALA A 37 2.66 2.06 14.16
CA ALA A 37 1.46 1.35 13.69
C ALA A 37 0.78 1.97 12.44
N LEU A 38 1.48 2.80 11.69
CA LEU A 38 1.02 3.41 10.43
C LEU A 38 1.55 2.69 9.19
N GLY A 39 2.26 1.57 9.37
CA GLY A 39 2.83 0.79 8.26
C GLY A 39 1.78 0.27 7.28
N ASP A 40 0.59 -0.09 7.77
CA ASP A 40 -0.49 -0.59 6.92
C ASP A 40 -1.00 0.49 5.95
N ALA A 41 -1.12 1.75 6.42
CA ALA A 41 -1.48 2.89 5.58
C ALA A 41 -0.39 3.21 4.54
N ASP A 42 0.88 3.15 4.93
CA ASP A 42 2.01 3.35 4.02
C ASP A 42 2.05 2.31 2.91
N ILE A 43 1.87 1.04 3.26
CA ILE A 43 1.79 -0.06 2.28
C ILE A 43 0.60 0.11 1.33
N PHE A 44 -0.56 0.53 1.84
CA PHE A 44 -1.71 0.82 0.99
C PHE A 44 -1.38 1.90 -0.05
N CYS A 45 -0.76 2.99 0.37
CA CYS A 45 -0.33 4.07 -0.53
C CYS A 45 0.72 3.59 -1.53
N ALA A 46 1.78 2.93 -1.06
CA ALA A 46 2.93 2.53 -1.87
C ALA A 46 2.61 1.43 -2.89
N TYR A 47 1.71 0.50 -2.54
CA TYR A 47 1.44 -0.69 -3.37
C TYR A 47 0.09 -0.67 -4.08
N ALA A 48 -0.80 0.24 -3.75
CA ALA A 48 -2.08 0.37 -4.44
C ALA A 48 -2.26 1.75 -5.09
N LEU A 49 -2.24 2.82 -4.32
CA LEU A 49 -2.57 4.16 -4.85
C LEU A 49 -1.53 4.66 -5.85
N LEU A 50 -0.24 4.67 -5.47
CA LEU A 50 0.83 5.20 -6.32
C LEU A 50 1.02 4.38 -7.61
N PRO A 51 1.06 3.02 -7.57
CA PRO A 51 1.17 2.24 -8.79
C PRO A 51 -0.02 2.40 -9.74
N MET A 52 -1.26 2.47 -9.20
CA MET A 52 -2.44 2.67 -10.02
C MET A 52 -2.43 4.03 -10.73
N LEU A 53 -2.12 5.12 -10.02
CA LEU A 53 -1.98 6.44 -10.62
C LEU A 53 -0.85 6.49 -11.63
N GLY A 54 0.30 5.91 -11.29
CA GLY A 54 1.47 5.89 -12.17
C GLY A 54 1.20 5.13 -13.45
N THR A 55 0.62 3.94 -13.36
CA THR A 55 0.27 3.12 -14.52
C THR A 55 -0.77 3.80 -15.41
N SER A 56 -1.81 4.39 -14.81
CA SER A 56 -2.81 5.14 -15.55
C SER A 56 -2.20 6.32 -16.29
N PHE A 57 -1.34 7.08 -15.63
CA PHE A 57 -0.65 8.20 -16.25
C PHE A 57 0.27 7.76 -17.42
N VAL A 58 1.04 6.70 -17.24
CA VAL A 58 1.90 6.15 -18.30
C VAL A 58 1.09 5.69 -19.50
N ALA A 59 -0.07 5.07 -19.26
CA ALA A 59 -0.91 4.53 -20.34
C ALA A 59 -1.67 5.59 -21.13
N THR A 60 -2.10 6.67 -20.49
CA THR A 60 -3.05 7.65 -21.07
C THR A 60 -2.48 9.05 -21.23
N GLY A 61 -1.37 9.36 -20.59
CA GLY A 61 -0.79 10.71 -20.52
C GLY A 61 -1.57 11.67 -19.60
N ALA A 62 -2.61 11.21 -18.90
CA ALA A 62 -3.45 12.01 -18.04
C ALA A 62 -3.70 11.33 -16.69
N PHE A 63 -4.04 12.13 -15.67
CA PHE A 63 -4.45 11.59 -14.37
C PHE A 63 -5.92 11.24 -14.38
N HIS A 64 -6.24 9.96 -14.30
CA HIS A 64 -7.58 9.43 -14.13
C HIS A 64 -7.80 8.99 -12.69
N TYR A 65 -8.44 9.83 -11.87
CA TYR A 65 -8.68 9.52 -10.46
C TYR A 65 -9.67 8.36 -10.26
N GLU A 66 -10.44 8.03 -11.29
CA GLU A 66 -11.38 6.90 -11.28
C GLU A 66 -10.68 5.56 -11.04
N VAL A 67 -9.41 5.44 -11.46
CA VAL A 67 -8.61 4.23 -11.21
C VAL A 67 -8.35 3.97 -9.73
N LEU A 68 -8.50 4.98 -8.87
CA LEU A 68 -8.34 4.82 -7.43
C LEU A 68 -9.41 3.90 -6.82
N TRP A 69 -10.59 3.82 -7.42
CA TRP A 69 -11.60 2.85 -6.99
C TRP A 69 -11.11 1.41 -7.17
N ASN A 70 -10.36 1.14 -8.25
CA ASN A 70 -9.76 -0.16 -8.49
C ASN A 70 -8.53 -0.42 -7.60
N ALA A 71 -7.91 0.63 -7.06
CA ALA A 71 -6.82 0.51 -6.10
C ALA A 71 -7.29 0.01 -4.73
N ILE A 72 -8.55 0.25 -4.35
CA ILE A 72 -9.09 -0.14 -3.04
C ILE A 72 -9.00 -1.65 -2.82
N PRO A 73 -9.57 -2.52 -3.67
CA PRO A 73 -9.50 -3.97 -3.45
C PRO A 73 -8.06 -4.49 -3.45
N VAL A 74 -7.21 -3.98 -4.35
CA VAL A 74 -5.80 -4.36 -4.41
C VAL A 74 -5.06 -3.97 -3.13
N GLY A 75 -5.30 -2.74 -2.66
CA GLY A 75 -4.71 -2.23 -1.43
C GLY A 75 -5.17 -3.01 -0.20
N LEU A 76 -6.45 -3.33 -0.09
CA LEU A 76 -7.00 -4.11 1.02
C LEU A 76 -6.41 -5.52 1.07
N ILE A 77 -6.25 -6.19 -0.08
CA ILE A 77 -5.59 -7.51 -0.13
C ILE A 77 -4.13 -7.39 0.35
N THR A 78 -3.40 -6.39 -0.15
CA THR A 78 -1.99 -6.19 0.19
C THR A 78 -1.81 -5.89 1.68
N VAL A 79 -2.63 -4.99 2.23
CA VAL A 79 -2.65 -4.66 3.66
C VAL A 79 -3.07 -5.88 4.48
N GLY A 80 -4.07 -6.66 4.04
CA GLY A 80 -4.49 -7.87 4.70
C GLY A 80 -3.37 -8.90 4.82
N ILE A 81 -2.56 -9.09 3.78
CA ILE A 81 -1.38 -9.95 3.82
C ILE A 81 -0.36 -9.44 4.84
N LEU A 82 -0.07 -8.13 4.83
CA LEU A 82 0.82 -7.50 5.79
C LEU A 82 0.28 -7.66 7.22
N HIS A 83 -1.00 -7.41 7.42
CA HIS A 83 -1.67 -7.53 8.71
C HIS A 83 -1.61 -8.95 9.27
N ALA A 84 -1.82 -9.96 8.41
CA ALA A 84 -1.67 -11.38 8.79
C ALA A 84 -0.22 -11.69 9.22
N ASN A 85 0.78 -11.20 8.48
CA ASN A 85 2.19 -11.36 8.84
C ASN A 85 2.51 -10.66 10.18
N ASN A 86 2.07 -9.42 10.37
CA ASN A 86 2.26 -8.67 11.60
C ASN A 86 1.57 -9.35 12.80
N THR A 87 0.40 -9.97 12.58
CA THR A 87 -0.32 -10.73 13.61
C THR A 87 0.46 -11.99 14.01
N ARG A 88 1.01 -12.71 13.04
CA ARG A 88 1.84 -13.88 13.28
C ARG A 88 3.11 -13.52 14.05
N ASP A 89 3.75 -12.42 13.68
CA ASP A 89 5.06 -12.04 14.16
C ASP A 89 5.02 -11.12 15.39
N MET A 90 3.84 -10.89 16.00
CA MET A 90 3.64 -10.00 17.16
C MET A 90 4.63 -10.21 18.31
N GLN A 91 5.00 -11.47 18.60
CA GLN A 91 5.93 -11.77 19.70
C GLN A 91 7.36 -11.33 19.36
N HIS A 92 7.76 -11.48 18.10
CA HIS A 92 9.07 -11.02 17.63
C HIS A 92 9.13 -9.50 17.56
N ASP A 93 8.09 -8.86 17.02
CA ASP A 93 7.98 -7.41 16.93
C ASP A 93 7.99 -6.76 18.31
N LYS A 94 7.32 -7.36 19.31
CA LYS A 94 7.34 -6.90 20.69
C LYS A 94 8.75 -6.94 21.30
N ARG A 95 9.55 -7.97 21.01
CA ARG A 95 10.94 -8.06 21.47
C ARG A 95 11.84 -7.01 20.81
N ALA A 96 11.53 -6.64 19.56
CA ALA A 96 12.24 -5.61 18.79
C ALA A 96 11.73 -4.18 19.08
N ASN A 97 10.80 -4.01 20.03
CA ASN A 97 10.17 -2.73 20.38
C ASN A 97 9.43 -2.07 19.22
N ILE A 98 8.95 -2.87 18.26
CA ILE A 98 8.15 -2.44 17.11
C ILE A 98 6.68 -2.46 17.52
N LYS A 99 5.95 -1.38 17.24
CA LYS A 99 4.50 -1.28 17.51
C LYS A 99 3.75 -1.37 16.19
N THR A 100 3.24 -2.56 15.85
CA THR A 100 2.40 -2.74 14.66
C THR A 100 0.94 -2.45 14.97
N PHE A 101 0.15 -2.15 13.93
CA PHE A 101 -1.30 -1.93 14.07
C PHE A 101 -2.00 -3.19 14.63
N ALA A 102 -1.56 -4.38 14.19
CA ALA A 102 -2.03 -5.64 14.72
C ALA A 102 -1.83 -5.78 16.24
N MET A 103 -0.72 -5.25 16.78
CA MET A 103 -0.46 -5.26 18.23
C MET A 103 -1.39 -4.30 19.00
N LEU A 104 -1.76 -3.18 18.40
CA LEU A 104 -2.71 -2.24 19.02
C LEU A 104 -4.11 -2.83 19.11
N MET A 105 -4.52 -3.58 18.09
CA MET A 105 -5.85 -4.21 18.05
C MET A 105 -5.93 -5.48 18.92
N GLY A 106 -4.82 -6.19 19.08
CA GLY A 106 -4.76 -7.50 19.73
C GLY A 106 -5.23 -8.66 18.83
N ASN A 107 -4.91 -9.90 19.22
CA ASN A 107 -5.06 -11.09 18.38
C ASN A 107 -6.48 -11.30 17.81
N LYS A 108 -7.52 -11.13 18.61
CA LYS A 108 -8.90 -11.37 18.17
C LYS A 108 -9.37 -10.30 17.19
N ALA A 109 -9.14 -9.03 17.53
CA ALA A 109 -9.54 -7.92 16.67
C ALA A 109 -8.74 -7.90 15.35
N SER A 110 -7.45 -8.25 15.39
CA SER A 110 -6.62 -8.41 14.19
C SER A 110 -7.15 -9.49 13.25
N ALA A 111 -7.62 -10.63 13.77
CA ALA A 111 -8.21 -11.68 12.94
C ALA A 111 -9.52 -11.21 12.26
N TYR A 112 -10.36 -10.45 12.98
CA TYR A 112 -11.57 -9.85 12.39
C TYR A 112 -11.25 -8.79 11.34
N ALA A 113 -10.26 -7.93 11.57
CA ALA A 113 -9.80 -6.94 10.61
C ALA A 113 -9.33 -7.61 9.31
N TYR A 114 -8.52 -8.66 9.43
CA TYR A 114 -8.06 -9.45 8.28
C TYR A 114 -9.22 -10.04 7.48
N CYS A 115 -10.21 -10.65 8.14
CA CYS A 115 -11.40 -11.19 7.49
C CYS A 115 -12.22 -10.08 6.81
N PHE A 116 -12.33 -8.90 7.42
CA PHE A 116 -13.02 -7.75 6.85
C PHE A 116 -12.31 -7.22 5.60
N GLU A 117 -10.99 -7.04 5.66
CA GLU A 117 -10.17 -6.56 4.54
C GLU A 117 -10.28 -7.48 3.32
N LEU A 118 -10.24 -8.81 3.52
CA LEU A 118 -10.45 -9.79 2.45
C LEU A 118 -11.90 -9.80 1.95
N GLY A 119 -12.88 -9.76 2.86
CA GLY A 119 -14.30 -9.79 2.51
C GLY A 119 -14.73 -8.59 1.68
N THR A 120 -14.30 -7.38 2.07
CA THR A 120 -14.59 -6.16 1.33
C THR A 120 -13.88 -6.12 -0.03
N SER A 121 -12.67 -6.61 -0.10
CA SER A 121 -11.90 -6.73 -1.34
C SER A 121 -12.61 -7.62 -2.38
N LEU A 122 -13.21 -8.73 -1.94
CA LEU A 122 -13.92 -9.67 -2.82
C LEU A 122 -15.32 -9.17 -3.24
N SER A 123 -15.93 -8.30 -2.44
CA SER A 123 -17.28 -7.77 -2.69
C SER A 123 -17.30 -6.50 -3.56
N THR A 124 -16.15 -5.93 -3.88
CA THR A 124 -16.06 -4.73 -4.72
C THR A 124 -16.50 -5.08 -6.15
N PRO A 125 -17.54 -4.42 -6.71
CA PRO A 125 -17.98 -4.68 -8.08
C PRO A 125 -16.86 -4.42 -9.06
N ARG A 126 -16.61 -5.37 -9.96
CA ARG A 126 -15.77 -5.11 -11.13
C ARG A 126 -16.52 -4.13 -12.02
N THR A 127 -16.00 -2.94 -12.18
CA THR A 127 -16.44 -2.02 -13.24
C THR A 127 -15.89 -2.57 -14.55
N ASP A 128 -16.74 -3.26 -15.28
CA ASP A 128 -16.48 -3.71 -16.65
C ASP A 128 -16.34 -2.51 -17.59
#